data_67bd2f6946a40834529a33d136251adc
#
_entry.id   67bd2f6946a40834529a33d136251adc
#
_cell.length_a   1.000
_cell.length_b   1.000
_cell.length_c   1.000
_cell.angle_alpha   90.00
_cell.angle_beta   90.00
_cell.angle_gamma   90.00
#
_symmetry.space_group_name_H-M   'P 1'
#
loop_
_entity.id
_entity.type
_entity.pdbx_description
1 polymer ?
#
loop_
_entity_poly.entity_id
_entity_poly.type
_entity_poly.pdbx_seq_one_letter_code
_entity_poly.pdbx_strand_id
1 'polypeptide(L)'
;MPLTTYTAGQVLTAASLNANFAAAGGLQFIKAQTIGTTVSSVTVTGAFSADYDNYLITVTGGVASTSNNLYLTLGATATGYSYAGIYVQYSSATVNGTATNVATYFDAGYGTTNTLSGRIELESPFLAKRTIFRSNATSSTTTTFMNNYQGFLNDATSYTAFTLTASSGTWTGGTIRVYGYKNS
;
A
#
# COMPACT_ATOMS: atom_id res chain seq x y z
N MET A 1 -11.09 7.30 21.74
CA MET A 1 -11.27 8.29 22.83
C MET A 1 -12.04 9.47 22.24
N PRO A 2 -13.15 9.95 22.83
CA PRO A 2 -13.85 11.11 22.30
C PRO A 2 -13.01 12.39 22.39
N LEU A 3 -13.23 13.34 21.49
CA LEU A 3 -12.59 14.65 21.52
C LEU A 3 -13.03 15.40 22.80
N THR A 4 -12.07 15.99 23.51
CA THR A 4 -12.34 16.85 24.66
C THR A 4 -12.83 18.21 24.18
N THR A 5 -14.02 18.62 24.63
CA THR A 5 -14.57 19.94 24.35
C THR A 5 -14.07 20.93 25.41
N TYR A 6 -13.62 22.10 25.00
CA TYR A 6 -13.14 23.15 25.89
C TYR A 6 -14.17 24.28 25.98
N THR A 7 -14.31 24.84 27.19
CA THR A 7 -15.16 26.01 27.45
C THR A 7 -14.31 27.29 27.53
N ALA A 8 -14.94 28.44 27.34
CA ALA A 8 -14.25 29.72 27.42
C ALA A 8 -13.57 29.90 28.80
N GLY A 9 -12.31 30.32 28.82
CA GLY A 9 -11.51 30.45 30.04
C GLY A 9 -10.81 29.21 30.57
N GLN A 10 -11.03 28.04 29.95
CA GLN A 10 -10.33 26.82 30.32
C GLN A 10 -8.89 26.84 29.78
N VAL A 11 -7.92 26.43 30.61
CA VAL A 11 -6.51 26.34 30.19
C VAL A 11 -6.32 25.14 29.30
N LEU A 12 -5.82 25.38 28.10
CA LEU A 12 -5.44 24.33 27.16
C LEU A 12 -4.06 23.80 27.50
N THR A 13 -3.95 22.58 28.02
CA THR A 13 -2.65 21.97 28.28
C THR A 13 -2.11 21.29 27.01
N ALA A 14 -0.78 21.20 26.87
CA ALA A 14 -0.16 20.48 25.76
C ALA A 14 -0.62 19.00 25.70
N ALA A 15 -0.80 18.36 26.86
CA ALA A 15 -1.28 16.98 26.97
C ALA A 15 -2.71 16.83 26.41
N SER A 16 -3.63 17.74 26.78
CA SER A 16 -5.02 17.67 26.29
C SER A 16 -5.13 18.02 24.80
N LEU A 17 -4.31 18.95 24.31
CA LEU A 17 -4.25 19.28 22.90
C LEU A 17 -3.72 18.09 22.07
N ASN A 18 -2.62 17.48 22.53
CA ASN A 18 -2.05 16.29 21.88
C ASN A 18 -3.04 15.11 21.89
N ALA A 19 -3.79 14.92 22.99
CA ALA A 19 -4.82 13.90 23.08
C ALA A 19 -5.96 14.13 22.06
N ASN A 20 -6.38 15.39 21.87
CA ASN A 20 -7.38 15.73 20.86
C ASN A 20 -6.86 15.51 19.43
N PHE A 21 -5.63 15.90 19.11
CA PHE A 21 -5.04 15.59 17.82
C PHE A 21 -4.91 14.08 17.60
N ALA A 22 -4.50 13.34 18.61
CA ALA A 22 -4.47 11.89 18.57
C ALA A 22 -5.87 11.27 18.40
N ALA A 23 -6.92 11.88 18.96
CA ALA A 23 -8.31 11.42 18.86
C ALA A 23 -9.03 11.89 17.58
N ALA A 24 -8.48 12.86 16.84
CA ALA A 24 -9.15 13.46 15.68
C ALA A 24 -9.44 12.48 14.53
N GLY A 25 -8.98 11.25 14.63
CA GLY A 25 -9.26 10.20 13.66
C GLY A 25 -8.59 10.43 12.30
N GLY A 26 -8.86 9.56 11.37
CA GLY A 26 -8.40 9.67 10.00
C GLY A 26 -7.11 8.89 9.69
N LEU A 27 -6.43 9.32 8.65
CA LEU A 27 -5.23 8.67 8.14
C LEU A 27 -3.99 9.19 8.88
N GLN A 28 -3.28 8.31 9.58
CA GLN A 28 -2.06 8.62 10.33
C GLN A 28 -0.83 8.17 9.54
N PHE A 29 0.13 9.10 9.37
CA PHE A 29 1.42 8.73 8.76
C PHE A 29 2.21 7.84 9.72
N ILE A 30 2.67 6.69 9.22
CA ILE A 30 3.46 5.72 9.99
C ILE A 30 4.92 5.81 9.56
N LYS A 31 5.19 5.68 8.26
CA LYS A 31 6.57 5.52 7.78
C LYS A 31 6.71 5.93 6.31
N ALA A 32 7.90 6.42 5.98
CA ALA A 32 8.37 6.54 4.60
C ALA A 32 9.63 5.70 4.40
N GLN A 33 9.73 5.06 3.25
CA GLN A 33 10.90 4.30 2.80
C GLN A 33 11.30 4.78 1.41
N THR A 34 12.52 5.28 1.26
CA THR A 34 13.11 5.58 -0.05
C THR A 34 13.37 4.29 -0.81
N ILE A 35 13.05 4.28 -2.10
CA ILE A 35 13.26 3.10 -2.96
C ILE A 35 14.74 2.87 -3.22
N GLY A 36 15.51 3.93 -3.49
CA GLY A 36 16.95 3.81 -3.79
C GLY A 36 17.24 3.92 -5.28
N THR A 37 18.40 3.41 -5.69
CA THR A 37 18.86 3.49 -7.09
C THR A 37 19.15 2.09 -7.62
N THR A 38 18.55 1.74 -8.74
CA THR A 38 18.76 0.45 -9.44
C THR A 38 18.47 -0.76 -8.54
N VAL A 39 17.36 -0.70 -7.79
CA VAL A 39 16.94 -1.79 -6.89
C VAL A 39 15.81 -2.60 -7.52
N SER A 40 15.84 -3.93 -7.36
CA SER A 40 14.77 -4.83 -7.82
C SER A 40 13.70 -5.08 -6.76
N SER A 41 13.98 -4.78 -5.50
CA SER A 41 13.01 -4.94 -4.40
C SER A 41 13.30 -3.99 -3.24
N VAL A 42 12.25 -3.68 -2.48
CA VAL A 42 12.33 -2.84 -1.27
C VAL A 42 11.47 -3.45 -0.18
N THR A 43 12.08 -3.76 0.96
CA THR A 43 11.36 -4.22 2.16
C THR A 43 11.10 -3.05 3.10
N VAL A 44 9.86 -2.92 3.55
CA VAL A 44 9.42 -1.92 4.52
C VAL A 44 9.12 -2.66 5.83
N THR A 45 10.03 -2.56 6.78
CA THR A 45 9.90 -3.16 8.12
C THR A 45 9.16 -2.21 9.06
N GLY A 46 8.47 -2.74 10.09
CA GLY A 46 7.69 -1.93 11.04
C GLY A 46 6.57 -1.14 10.36
N ALA A 47 5.99 -1.73 9.31
CA ALA A 47 4.89 -1.13 8.55
C ALA A 47 3.54 -1.33 9.24
N PHE A 48 3.37 -2.42 9.96
CA PHE A 48 2.11 -2.82 10.58
C PHE A 48 2.30 -3.07 12.08
N SER A 49 1.33 -2.67 12.88
CA SER A 49 1.31 -2.80 14.35
C SER A 49 -0.11 -3.01 14.86
N ALA A 50 -0.26 -3.22 16.16
CA ALA A 50 -1.56 -3.34 16.82
C ALA A 50 -2.35 -2.01 16.87
N ASP A 51 -1.75 -0.88 16.49
CA ASP A 51 -2.39 0.44 16.57
C ASP A 51 -3.44 0.65 15.48
N TYR A 52 -3.36 -0.14 14.39
CA TYR A 52 -4.22 0.03 13.21
C TYR A 52 -4.64 -1.33 12.66
N ASP A 53 -5.89 -1.45 12.24
CA ASP A 53 -6.39 -2.63 11.54
C ASP A 53 -6.23 -2.50 10.01
N ASN A 54 -6.29 -1.28 9.49
CA ASN A 54 -6.30 -1.01 8.06
C ASN A 54 -5.19 -0.03 7.68
N TYR A 55 -4.61 -0.22 6.51
CA TYR A 55 -3.45 0.54 6.05
C TYR A 55 -3.62 1.00 4.61
N LEU A 56 -3.11 2.20 4.34
CA LEU A 56 -2.90 2.72 3.00
C LEU A 56 -1.39 2.79 2.73
N ILE A 57 -0.94 2.21 1.63
CA ILE A 57 0.42 2.30 1.13
C ILE A 57 0.38 3.03 -0.20
N THR A 58 1.23 4.04 -0.36
CA THR A 58 1.40 4.75 -1.62
C THR A 58 2.82 4.62 -2.13
N VAL A 59 2.97 4.41 -3.44
CA VAL A 59 4.25 4.41 -4.14
C VAL A 59 4.23 5.56 -5.12
N THR A 60 5.11 6.53 -4.95
CA THR A 60 5.11 7.76 -5.75
C THR A 60 6.52 8.26 -6.03
N GLY A 61 6.69 8.95 -7.15
CA GLY A 61 7.99 9.42 -7.63
C GLY A 61 8.89 8.25 -8.05
N GLY A 62 9.97 8.49 -8.70
CA GLY A 62 10.82 7.43 -9.22
C GLY A 62 10.33 6.83 -10.54
N VAL A 63 11.15 5.97 -11.09
CA VAL A 63 10.97 5.37 -12.41
C VAL A 63 11.42 3.91 -12.41
N ALA A 64 10.92 3.13 -13.36
CA ALA A 64 11.42 1.78 -13.64
C ALA A 64 12.39 1.80 -14.85
N SER A 65 13.32 0.87 -14.88
CA SER A 65 14.23 0.70 -16.03
C SER A 65 13.50 0.17 -17.28
N THR A 66 12.38 -0.50 -17.08
CA THR A 66 11.45 -1.00 -18.10
C THR A 66 10.05 -1.07 -17.53
N SER A 67 9.03 -1.17 -18.36
CA SER A 67 7.67 -1.39 -17.89
C SER A 67 7.55 -2.69 -17.09
N ASN A 68 7.05 -2.62 -15.87
CA ASN A 68 6.92 -3.77 -14.97
C ASN A 68 5.77 -3.61 -13.97
N ASN A 69 5.30 -4.72 -13.43
CA ASN A 69 4.37 -4.72 -12.30
C ASN A 69 5.14 -4.60 -10.98
N LEU A 70 4.48 -4.02 -9.98
CA LEU A 70 4.92 -4.01 -8.60
C LEU A 70 4.25 -5.18 -7.88
N TYR A 71 5.03 -6.17 -7.47
CA TYR A 71 4.56 -7.32 -6.72
C TYR A 71 4.71 -7.08 -5.22
N LEU A 72 3.65 -7.32 -4.46
CA LEU A 72 3.65 -7.18 -3.01
C LEU A 72 3.58 -8.54 -2.33
N THR A 73 4.49 -8.75 -1.38
CA THR A 73 4.47 -9.91 -0.46
C THR A 73 4.46 -9.43 1.00
N LEU A 74 3.79 -10.19 1.87
CA LEU A 74 3.73 -9.93 3.31
C LEU A 74 4.73 -10.82 4.04
N GLY A 75 5.65 -10.21 4.80
CA GLY A 75 6.71 -10.93 5.49
C GLY A 75 7.50 -11.86 4.55
N ALA A 76 7.65 -13.11 4.94
CA ALA A 76 8.30 -14.16 4.15
C ALA A 76 7.29 -15.08 3.40
N THR A 77 6.00 -14.78 3.43
CA THR A 77 4.97 -15.60 2.80
C THR A 77 5.05 -15.54 1.29
N ALA A 78 5.19 -16.69 0.66
CA ALA A 78 5.38 -16.84 -0.79
C ALA A 78 4.27 -17.71 -1.45
N THR A 79 3.13 -17.90 -0.79
CA THR A 79 1.99 -18.68 -1.30
C THR A 79 0.68 -18.16 -0.73
N GLY A 80 -0.44 -18.60 -1.29
CA GLY A 80 -1.76 -18.31 -0.73
C GLY A 80 -2.37 -16.97 -1.14
N TYR A 81 -1.73 -16.24 -2.05
CA TYR A 81 -2.27 -15.00 -2.60
C TYR A 81 -3.34 -15.33 -3.65
N SER A 82 -4.53 -14.77 -3.47
CA SER A 82 -5.64 -14.88 -4.42
C SER A 82 -6.12 -13.49 -4.77
N TYR A 83 -6.15 -13.15 -6.04
CA TYR A 83 -6.67 -11.85 -6.49
C TYR A 83 -7.24 -11.93 -7.89
N ALA A 84 -8.13 -11.00 -8.17
CA ALA A 84 -8.66 -10.74 -9.50
C ALA A 84 -8.78 -9.24 -9.72
N GLY A 85 -8.82 -8.83 -10.96
CA GLY A 85 -9.00 -7.44 -11.31
C GLY A 85 -9.10 -7.20 -12.80
N ILE A 86 -9.18 -5.93 -13.11
CA ILE A 86 -9.26 -5.44 -14.49
C ILE A 86 -8.15 -4.43 -14.75
N TYR A 87 -7.75 -4.36 -16.01
CA TYR A 87 -6.96 -3.26 -16.53
C TYR A 87 -7.49 -2.80 -17.88
N VAL A 88 -7.33 -1.51 -18.18
CA VAL A 88 -7.77 -0.90 -19.42
C VAL A 88 -6.60 -0.15 -20.03
N GLN A 89 -6.30 -0.43 -21.30
CA GLN A 89 -5.28 0.29 -22.05
C GLN A 89 -5.84 1.60 -22.61
N TYR A 90 -5.12 2.70 -22.45
CA TYR A 90 -5.55 4.00 -22.98
C TYR A 90 -5.72 4.03 -24.50
N SER A 91 -4.94 3.19 -25.20
CA SER A 91 -4.96 3.13 -26.68
C SER A 91 -6.12 2.34 -27.27
N SER A 92 -6.79 1.49 -26.51
CA SER A 92 -7.78 0.55 -27.08
C SER A 92 -9.15 0.58 -26.41
N ALA A 93 -9.28 1.18 -25.23
CA ALA A 93 -10.48 1.12 -24.37
C ALA A 93 -10.97 -0.32 -24.08
N THR A 94 -10.16 -1.34 -24.42
CA THR A 94 -10.49 -2.74 -24.16
C THR A 94 -10.27 -3.05 -22.69
N VAL A 95 -11.31 -3.59 -22.05
CA VAL A 95 -11.23 -4.08 -20.67
C VAL A 95 -10.67 -5.50 -20.68
N ASN A 96 -9.56 -5.69 -19.99
CA ASN A 96 -8.94 -6.99 -19.80
C ASN A 96 -9.08 -7.43 -18.36
N GLY A 97 -9.38 -8.70 -18.12
CA GLY A 97 -9.44 -9.31 -16.80
C GLY A 97 -8.23 -10.17 -16.51
N THR A 98 -7.86 -10.27 -15.26
CA THR A 98 -6.90 -11.26 -14.76
C THR A 98 -7.40 -11.81 -13.43
N ALA A 99 -7.10 -13.08 -13.17
CA ALA A 99 -7.42 -13.72 -11.90
C ALA A 99 -6.40 -14.83 -11.61
N THR A 100 -6.09 -15.00 -10.33
CA THR A 100 -5.28 -16.11 -9.82
C THR A 100 -5.75 -16.47 -8.41
N ASN A 101 -5.69 -17.74 -8.05
CA ASN A 101 -6.06 -18.22 -6.72
C ASN A 101 -4.92 -18.89 -5.95
N VAL A 102 -3.73 -18.97 -6.53
CA VAL A 102 -2.53 -19.57 -5.91
C VAL A 102 -1.28 -18.79 -6.35
N ALA A 103 -1.29 -17.48 -6.20
CA ALA A 103 -0.13 -16.66 -6.52
C ALA A 103 0.89 -16.65 -5.38
N THR A 104 2.09 -16.20 -5.68
CA THR A 104 3.19 -15.96 -4.72
C THR A 104 3.27 -14.52 -4.26
N TYR A 105 2.41 -13.64 -4.78
CA TYR A 105 2.36 -12.19 -4.52
C TYR A 105 0.99 -11.62 -4.88
N PHE A 106 0.72 -10.37 -4.46
CA PHE A 106 -0.31 -9.53 -5.06
C PHE A 106 0.28 -8.65 -6.16
N ASP A 107 -0.45 -8.45 -7.25
CA ASP A 107 -0.15 -7.41 -8.23
C ASP A 107 -0.63 -6.06 -7.69
N ALA A 108 0.29 -5.21 -7.29
CA ALA A 108 0.02 -4.07 -6.41
C ALA A 108 0.24 -2.70 -7.06
N GLY A 109 0.75 -2.67 -8.28
CA GLY A 109 1.05 -1.41 -8.96
C GLY A 109 1.78 -1.59 -10.26
N TYR A 110 2.20 -0.46 -10.85
CA TYR A 110 2.87 -0.46 -12.14
C TYR A 110 4.00 0.56 -12.21
N GLY A 111 5.08 0.16 -12.87
CA GLY A 111 6.24 0.98 -13.13
C GLY A 111 6.51 1.14 -14.61
N THR A 112 6.92 2.35 -15.01
CA THR A 112 7.39 2.68 -16.35
C THR A 112 8.67 3.51 -16.26
N THR A 113 9.30 3.77 -17.38
CA THR A 113 10.47 4.67 -17.45
C THR A 113 10.15 6.13 -17.06
N ASN A 114 8.88 6.45 -16.87
CA ASN A 114 8.43 7.79 -16.49
C ASN A 114 7.85 7.87 -15.07
N THR A 115 7.39 6.77 -14.50
CA THR A 115 6.75 6.78 -13.18
C THR A 115 6.72 5.41 -12.52
N LEU A 116 6.68 5.42 -11.17
CA LEU A 116 6.17 4.33 -10.35
C LEU A 116 4.84 4.77 -9.75
N SER A 117 3.83 3.91 -9.84
CA SER A 117 2.49 4.20 -9.35
C SER A 117 1.91 2.99 -8.62
N GLY A 118 1.43 3.22 -7.42
CA GLY A 118 0.71 2.22 -6.63
C GLY A 118 -0.03 2.89 -5.48
N ARG A 119 -1.31 2.59 -5.35
CA ARG A 119 -2.12 2.85 -4.17
C ARG A 119 -2.69 1.53 -3.71
N ILE A 120 -2.29 1.11 -2.52
CA ILE A 120 -2.56 -0.23 -1.99
C ILE A 120 -3.26 -0.05 -0.64
N GLU A 121 -4.38 -0.72 -0.47
CA GLU A 121 -5.09 -0.81 0.80
C GLU A 121 -5.02 -2.24 1.30
N LEU A 122 -4.61 -2.39 2.56
CA LEU A 122 -4.57 -3.67 3.26
C LEU A 122 -5.46 -3.60 4.50
N GLU A 123 -6.33 -4.59 4.65
CA GLU A 123 -7.12 -4.77 5.85
C GLU A 123 -6.55 -5.92 6.66
N SER A 124 -6.32 -5.69 7.93
CA SER A 124 -5.90 -6.68 8.93
C SER A 124 -4.55 -7.37 8.70
N PRO A 125 -3.51 -6.72 8.14
CA PRO A 125 -2.23 -7.40 7.92
C PRO A 125 -1.51 -7.78 9.23
N PHE A 126 -1.75 -7.06 10.33
CA PHE A 126 -1.17 -7.36 11.63
C PHE A 126 -2.01 -8.37 12.46
N LEU A 127 -3.25 -8.59 12.09
CA LEU A 127 -4.12 -9.50 12.82
C LEU A 127 -3.90 -10.96 12.36
N ALA A 128 -4.03 -11.92 13.28
CA ALA A 128 -3.92 -13.36 12.98
C ALA A 128 -5.16 -13.87 12.23
N LYS A 129 -5.41 -13.31 11.05
CA LYS A 129 -6.49 -13.66 10.12
C LYS A 129 -6.11 -13.29 8.69
N ARG A 130 -6.95 -13.64 7.71
CA ARG A 130 -6.72 -13.29 6.30
C ARG A 130 -6.56 -11.79 6.13
N THR A 131 -5.54 -11.39 5.38
CA THR A 131 -5.36 -10.01 4.92
C THR A 131 -6.18 -9.79 3.66
N ILE A 132 -7.00 -8.74 3.63
CA ILE A 132 -7.69 -8.28 2.41
C ILE A 132 -6.82 -7.25 1.71
N PHE A 133 -6.80 -7.30 0.40
CA PHE A 133 -5.98 -6.48 -0.48
C PHE A 133 -6.82 -5.77 -1.53
N ARG A 134 -6.53 -4.49 -1.76
CA ARG A 134 -7.00 -3.70 -2.91
C ARG A 134 -5.86 -2.85 -3.43
N SER A 135 -5.78 -2.69 -4.75
CA SER A 135 -4.82 -1.78 -5.36
C SER A 135 -5.36 -1.09 -6.59
N ASN A 136 -4.84 0.11 -6.83
CA ASN A 136 -4.97 0.81 -8.11
C ASN A 136 -3.61 1.38 -8.53
N ALA A 137 -3.37 1.39 -9.82
CA ALA A 137 -2.23 2.06 -10.40
C ALA A 137 -2.59 2.68 -11.75
N THR A 138 -1.81 3.69 -12.11
CA THR A 138 -1.94 4.40 -13.37
C THR A 138 -0.56 4.49 -14.01
N SER A 139 -0.45 4.18 -15.27
CA SER A 139 0.77 4.38 -16.02
C SER A 139 0.81 5.77 -16.67
N SER A 140 1.99 6.29 -16.90
CA SER A 140 2.20 7.60 -17.53
C SER A 140 2.61 7.52 -19.02
N THR A 141 2.50 6.35 -19.64
CA THR A 141 2.75 6.19 -21.08
C THR A 141 1.44 6.02 -21.83
N THR A 142 1.38 6.47 -23.08
CA THR A 142 0.15 6.47 -23.89
C THR A 142 -0.36 5.07 -24.25
N THR A 143 0.47 4.05 -24.12
CA THR A 143 0.14 2.67 -24.49
C THR A 143 -0.16 1.77 -23.30
N THR A 144 0.11 2.25 -22.09
CA THR A 144 -0.12 1.50 -20.87
C THR A 144 -1.44 1.88 -20.20
N PHE A 145 -1.74 1.39 -19.05
CA PHE A 145 -3.09 1.20 -18.57
C PHE A 145 -3.33 1.74 -17.14
N MET A 146 -4.57 1.84 -16.80
CA MET A 146 -5.03 1.82 -15.41
C MET A 146 -5.34 0.38 -15.01
N ASN A 147 -5.06 0.03 -13.77
CA ASN A 147 -5.45 -1.25 -13.19
C ASN A 147 -6.18 -1.09 -11.85
N ASN A 148 -7.00 -2.08 -11.53
CA ASN A 148 -7.67 -2.22 -10.25
C ASN A 148 -7.71 -3.70 -9.90
N TYR A 149 -7.04 -4.08 -8.81
CA TYR A 149 -6.98 -5.46 -8.32
C TYR A 149 -7.49 -5.55 -6.89
N GLN A 150 -8.17 -6.66 -6.60
CA GLN A 150 -8.68 -6.96 -5.26
C GLN A 150 -8.47 -8.45 -4.97
N GLY A 151 -8.23 -8.75 -3.69
CA GLY A 151 -8.00 -10.13 -3.30
C GLY A 151 -7.77 -10.30 -1.81
N PHE A 152 -7.21 -11.45 -1.46
CA PHE A 152 -6.87 -11.78 -0.08
C PHE A 152 -5.67 -12.73 -0.02
N LEU A 153 -4.95 -12.67 1.07
CA LEU A 153 -3.97 -13.68 1.44
C LEU A 153 -4.64 -14.74 2.32
N ASN A 154 -4.62 -15.98 1.89
CA ASN A 154 -5.18 -17.11 2.63
C ASN A 154 -4.20 -17.62 3.70
N ASP A 155 -3.87 -16.76 4.64
CA ASP A 155 -2.97 -17.00 5.75
C ASP A 155 -3.48 -16.23 6.98
N ALA A 156 -3.28 -16.81 8.15
CA ALA A 156 -3.65 -16.22 9.44
C ALA A 156 -2.40 -15.69 10.21
N THR A 157 -1.30 -15.48 9.53
CA THR A 157 -0.08 -14.92 10.12
C THR A 157 -0.24 -13.42 10.36
N SER A 158 0.25 -12.94 11.50
CA SER A 158 0.39 -11.52 11.82
C SER A 158 1.69 -10.99 11.19
N TYR A 159 1.57 -9.98 10.34
CA TYR A 159 2.70 -9.38 9.62
C TYR A 159 3.07 -8.02 10.19
N THR A 160 4.36 -7.71 10.23
CA THR A 160 4.90 -6.39 10.61
C THR A 160 5.59 -5.68 9.44
N ALA A 161 5.77 -6.39 8.32
CA ALA A 161 6.54 -5.93 7.17
C ALA A 161 5.92 -6.40 5.86
N PHE A 162 6.24 -5.70 4.80
CA PHE A 162 5.98 -6.12 3.42
C PHE A 162 7.18 -5.84 2.52
N THR A 163 7.23 -6.51 1.37
CA THR A 163 8.22 -6.26 0.32
C THR A 163 7.50 -5.93 -0.99
N LEU A 164 7.97 -4.88 -1.66
CA LEU A 164 7.63 -4.61 -3.05
C LEU A 164 8.78 -5.09 -3.94
N THR A 165 8.47 -5.83 -4.99
CA THR A 165 9.43 -6.39 -5.95
C THR A 165 9.02 -6.04 -7.37
N ALA A 166 9.96 -5.62 -8.20
CA ALA A 166 9.75 -5.42 -9.63
C ALA A 166 9.57 -6.78 -10.33
N SER A 167 8.55 -6.93 -11.16
CA SER A 167 8.36 -8.15 -11.95
C SER A 167 9.47 -8.37 -12.97
N SER A 168 10.17 -7.29 -13.36
CA SER A 168 11.36 -7.30 -14.22
C SER A 168 12.12 -5.98 -14.07
N GLY A 169 13.41 -5.98 -14.38
CA GLY A 169 14.23 -4.78 -14.29
C GLY A 169 14.41 -4.25 -12.87
N THR A 170 14.56 -2.94 -12.75
CA THR A 170 14.87 -2.26 -11.47
C THR A 170 14.14 -0.93 -11.38
N TRP A 171 14.09 -0.38 -10.16
CA TRP A 171 13.55 0.95 -9.86
C TRP A 171 14.64 1.91 -9.43
N THR A 172 14.44 3.19 -9.72
CA THR A 172 15.32 4.28 -9.29
C THR A 172 14.50 5.44 -8.77
N GLY A 173 14.81 5.87 -7.55
CA GLY A 173 14.12 6.97 -6.87
C GLY A 173 12.71 6.62 -6.43
N GLY A 174 12.03 7.60 -5.89
CA GLY A 174 10.68 7.44 -5.37
C GLY A 174 10.62 7.09 -3.88
N THR A 175 9.40 7.09 -3.37
CA THR A 175 9.14 6.85 -1.94
C THR A 175 7.88 5.99 -1.78
N ILE A 176 8.00 4.99 -0.92
CA ILE A 176 6.89 4.21 -0.37
C ILE A 176 6.48 4.90 0.93
N ARG A 177 5.19 5.25 1.08
CA ARG A 177 4.65 5.80 2.33
C ARG A 177 3.57 4.88 2.85
N VAL A 178 3.59 4.67 4.16
CA VAL A 178 2.63 3.84 4.89
C VAL A 178 1.83 4.72 5.83
N TYR A 179 0.53 4.55 5.80
CA TYR A 179 -0.43 5.23 6.68
C TYR A 179 -1.36 4.19 7.29
N GLY A 180 -1.75 4.39 8.54
CA GLY A 180 -2.78 3.61 9.22
C GLY A 180 -4.10 4.39 9.31
N TYR A 181 -5.20 3.70 9.13
CA TYR A 181 -6.53 4.23 9.47
C TYR A 181 -6.72 4.05 10.97
N LYS A 182 -6.93 5.14 11.68
CA LYS A 182 -7.08 5.07 13.12
C LYS A 182 -8.33 4.27 13.49
N ASN A 183 -8.13 3.29 14.38
CA ASN A 183 -9.22 2.57 15.01
C ASN A 183 -9.98 3.54 15.95
N SER A 184 -11.30 3.56 15.86
CA SER A 184 -12.18 4.40 16.69
C SER A 184 -12.34 3.84 18.11
#